data_4b11fbba47c6a6db52a5cd369ed3295d
#
_entry.id   4b11fbba47c6a6db52a5cd369ed3295d
#
_cell.length_a   1.000
_cell.length_b   1.000
_cell.length_c   1.000
_cell.angle_alpha   90.00
_cell.angle_beta   90.00
_cell.angle_gamma   90.00
#
_symmetry.space_group_name_H-M   'P 1'
#
loop_
_entity.id
_entity.type
_entity.pdbx_description
1 polymer ?
#
loop_
_entity_poly.entity_id
_entity_poly.type
_entity_poly.pdbx_seq_one_letter_code
_entity_poly.pdbx_strand_id
1 'polypeptide(L)'
;AYIVGATTNSDGYFELKVNEDRECILQMSFIGFEKISIVCRPGNLGDFILNENAGLLEEVVVKGDPKHKDAITETFFLTDSLRNSSKNSLQLLDKLPGISVDWASDAVKIGEYRDVPIMLNGREVGKELVQNLNPQRIKKIELLRFPKGKYGDMPIVLNYITYDNYLGYDLGVQSKGLVSFRTPNSHSENIGANFIYTLDKWNIYSDFNVSNKKMYSATSYSYLYKNEVAEATAMEDFRHPNNNNTNKSFNVSLGADYKIATKHTISIQSWLDGGKYDSFESYQTPENMLLSENSNNYRNINSTSGLFYRG
;
A
#
# COMPACT_ATOMS: atom_id res chain seq x y z
N ALA A 1 8.43 -16.33 38.13
CA ALA A 1 9.86 -16.42 37.80
C ALA A 1 10.55 -15.18 38.36
N TYR A 2 11.62 -15.36 39.12
CA TYR A 2 12.43 -14.25 39.64
C TYR A 2 13.45 -13.86 38.57
N ILE A 3 13.51 -12.58 38.18
CA ILE A 3 14.43 -12.07 37.16
C ILE A 3 15.39 -11.09 37.83
N VAL A 4 16.68 -11.37 37.67
CA VAL A 4 17.78 -10.51 38.12
C VAL A 4 18.60 -10.12 36.90
N GLY A 5 19.10 -8.88 36.86
CA GLY A 5 19.97 -8.40 35.81
C GLY A 5 21.16 -7.64 36.33
N ALA A 6 22.26 -7.69 35.59
CA ALA A 6 23.47 -6.89 35.80
C ALA A 6 24.03 -6.45 34.45
N THR A 7 24.83 -5.39 34.46
CA THR A 7 25.66 -4.97 33.32
C THR A 7 27.13 -5.31 33.60
N THR A 8 27.87 -5.59 32.53
CA THR A 8 29.33 -5.77 32.64
C THR A 8 30.02 -4.44 32.95
N ASN A 9 31.15 -4.49 33.63
CA ASN A 9 32.05 -3.34 33.76
C ASN A 9 32.91 -3.15 32.50
N SER A 10 33.87 -2.22 32.54
CA SER A 10 34.78 -1.92 31.42
C SER A 10 35.65 -3.11 30.98
N ASP A 11 35.89 -4.05 31.88
CA ASP A 11 36.72 -5.25 31.65
C ASP A 11 35.88 -6.47 31.22
N GLY A 12 34.55 -6.26 31.06
CA GLY A 12 33.61 -7.31 30.69
C GLY A 12 33.13 -8.19 31.85
N TYR A 13 33.52 -7.90 33.09
CA TYR A 13 33.13 -8.67 34.28
C TYR A 13 31.71 -8.33 34.71
N PHE A 14 30.95 -9.37 35.09
CA PHE A 14 29.60 -9.22 35.68
C PHE A 14 29.41 -10.17 36.87
N GLU A 15 28.54 -9.79 37.78
CA GLU A 15 28.11 -10.61 38.91
C GLU A 15 26.60 -10.51 39.06
N LEU A 16 25.96 -11.70 39.19
CA LEU A 16 24.52 -11.82 39.43
C LEU A 16 24.29 -12.57 40.75
N LYS A 17 23.54 -11.93 41.66
CA LYS A 17 23.15 -12.58 42.92
C LYS A 17 21.84 -13.31 42.73
N VAL A 18 21.84 -14.62 42.83
CA VAL A 18 20.67 -15.49 42.80
C VAL A 18 20.41 -16.10 44.16
N ASN A 19 19.17 -16.15 44.59
CA ASN A 19 18.82 -16.57 45.96
C ASN A 19 18.65 -18.07 46.14
N GLU A 20 18.80 -18.87 45.08
CA GLU A 20 18.55 -20.29 45.11
C GLU A 20 19.65 -21.04 44.34
N ASP A 21 20.10 -22.20 44.88
CA ASP A 21 21.05 -23.08 44.20
C ASP A 21 20.33 -24.02 43.22
N ARG A 22 19.63 -23.40 42.26
CA ARG A 22 18.89 -24.10 41.20
C ARG A 22 19.45 -23.76 39.84
N GLU A 23 19.11 -24.60 38.87
CA GLU A 23 19.37 -24.30 37.46
C GLU A 23 18.61 -23.03 37.06
N CYS A 24 19.29 -22.12 36.40
CA CYS A 24 18.76 -20.86 35.88
C CYS A 24 19.15 -20.70 34.42
N ILE A 25 18.40 -19.88 33.71
CA ILE A 25 18.72 -19.50 32.34
C ILE A 25 19.41 -18.14 32.40
N LEU A 26 20.69 -18.14 32.04
CA LEU A 26 21.44 -16.89 31.84
C LEU A 26 21.31 -16.44 30.41
N GLN A 27 20.86 -15.22 30.23
CA GLN A 27 20.78 -14.55 28.92
C GLN A 27 21.75 -13.38 28.87
N MET A 28 22.58 -13.37 27.84
CA MET A 28 23.54 -12.30 27.59
C MET A 28 23.23 -11.65 26.26
N SER A 29 23.22 -10.34 26.19
CA SER A 29 23.00 -9.57 24.96
C SER A 29 23.78 -8.28 24.95
N PHE A 30 24.30 -7.91 23.80
CA PHE A 30 24.92 -6.63 23.57
C PHE A 30 24.53 -6.13 22.18
N ILE A 31 24.47 -4.82 21.99
CA ILE A 31 24.09 -4.22 20.70
C ILE A 31 25.12 -4.62 19.64
N GLY A 32 24.67 -5.19 18.52
CA GLY A 32 25.55 -5.66 17.43
C GLY A 32 26.07 -7.09 17.59
N PHE A 33 25.66 -7.81 18.63
CA PHE A 33 26.08 -9.17 18.89
C PHE A 33 24.90 -10.14 19.00
N GLU A 34 25.16 -11.42 18.72
CA GLU A 34 24.16 -12.48 18.90
C GLU A 34 23.83 -12.69 20.37
N LYS A 35 22.55 -12.80 20.67
CA LYS A 35 22.08 -13.11 22.02
C LYS A 35 22.40 -14.55 22.38
N ILE A 36 23.08 -14.76 23.48
CA ILE A 36 23.38 -16.10 24.04
C ILE A 36 22.37 -16.40 25.15
N SER A 37 21.89 -17.64 25.18
CA SER A 37 21.04 -18.18 26.27
C SER A 37 21.59 -19.55 26.69
N ILE A 38 21.96 -19.67 27.95
CA ILE A 38 22.49 -20.92 28.52
C ILE A 38 21.75 -21.29 29.79
N VAL A 39 21.69 -22.60 30.03
CA VAL A 39 21.26 -23.14 31.35
C VAL A 39 22.48 -23.31 32.19
N CYS A 40 22.50 -22.71 33.36
CA CYS A 40 23.64 -22.75 34.28
C CYS A 40 23.19 -22.87 35.73
N ARG A 41 24.13 -23.23 36.62
CA ARG A 41 23.99 -23.16 38.09
C ARG A 41 24.84 -22.03 38.63
N PRO A 42 24.49 -21.49 39.81
CA PRO A 42 25.32 -20.50 40.47
C PRO A 42 26.76 -20.96 40.64
N GLY A 43 27.70 -20.08 40.34
CA GLY A 43 29.14 -20.37 40.40
C GLY A 43 29.93 -19.54 39.43
N ASN A 44 31.21 -19.81 39.30
CA ASN A 44 32.05 -19.22 38.27
C ASN A 44 31.75 -19.89 36.93
N LEU A 45 31.20 -19.12 36.00
CA LEU A 45 30.74 -19.61 34.69
C LEU A 45 31.81 -19.49 33.59
N GLY A 46 32.97 -18.91 33.89
CA GLY A 46 34.02 -18.66 32.91
C GLY A 46 33.69 -17.50 31.94
N ASP A 47 34.39 -17.50 30.82
CA ASP A 47 34.30 -16.44 29.83
C ASP A 47 33.32 -16.79 28.71
N PHE A 48 32.58 -15.79 28.26
CA PHE A 48 31.65 -15.91 27.14
C PHE A 48 32.07 -14.99 26.00
N ILE A 49 32.14 -15.53 24.80
CA ILE A 49 32.42 -14.77 23.59
C ILE A 49 31.09 -14.55 22.86
N LEU A 50 30.73 -13.29 22.70
CA LEU A 50 29.60 -12.92 21.87
C LEU A 50 30.07 -12.76 20.41
N ASN A 51 29.40 -13.42 19.48
CA ASN A 51 29.68 -13.28 18.06
C ASN A 51 29.04 -12.00 17.52
N GLU A 52 29.81 -11.27 16.73
CA GLU A 52 29.24 -10.12 16.03
C GLU A 52 28.12 -10.56 15.08
N ASN A 53 26.98 -9.92 15.20
CA ASN A 53 25.87 -10.09 14.27
C ASN A 53 25.75 -8.87 13.38
N ALA A 54 26.54 -8.84 12.33
CA ALA A 54 26.53 -7.76 11.34
C ALA A 54 25.17 -7.60 10.59
N GLY A 55 24.26 -8.55 10.78
CA GLY A 55 22.90 -8.51 10.21
C GLY A 55 21.84 -7.90 11.13
N LEU A 56 22.13 -7.75 12.42
CA LEU A 56 21.23 -7.20 13.42
C LEU A 56 21.79 -5.88 14.02
N LEU A 57 22.05 -4.93 13.20
CA LEU A 57 21.59 -3.59 13.52
C LEU A 57 20.07 -3.62 13.32
N GLU A 58 19.36 -4.35 14.14
CA GLU A 58 18.00 -3.97 14.46
C GLU A 58 18.09 -2.51 14.87
N GLU A 59 17.63 -1.67 13.98
CA GLU A 59 17.38 -0.26 14.24
C GLU A 59 16.83 -0.21 15.67
N VAL A 60 17.60 0.38 16.58
CA VAL A 60 17.19 0.57 17.99
C VAL A 60 15.80 1.14 17.89
N VAL A 61 14.79 0.35 18.22
CA VAL A 61 13.45 0.86 18.42
C VAL A 61 13.55 1.72 19.66
N VAL A 62 14.00 2.93 19.44
CA VAL A 62 13.78 4.01 20.39
C VAL A 62 12.27 3.95 20.59
N LYS A 63 11.83 3.70 21.81
CA LYS A 63 10.46 3.95 22.26
C LYS A 63 10.26 5.48 22.31
N GLY A 64 10.55 6.12 21.18
CA GLY A 64 10.25 7.47 20.80
C GLY A 64 9.18 7.37 19.73
N ASP A 65 8.40 8.36 19.60
CA ASP A 65 7.33 8.53 18.62
C ASP A 65 7.57 7.67 17.36
N PRO A 66 6.70 6.71 17.00
CA PRO A 66 6.90 5.83 15.85
C PRO A 66 6.96 6.59 14.52
N LYS A 67 7.11 7.89 14.59
CA LYS A 67 7.04 8.86 13.51
C LYS A 67 8.28 9.74 13.52
N HIS A 68 9.14 9.59 12.52
CA HIS A 68 10.22 10.54 12.25
C HIS A 68 9.73 11.55 11.21
N LYS A 69 9.85 12.84 11.50
CA LYS A 69 9.38 13.92 10.62
C LYS A 69 10.50 14.90 10.34
N ASP A 70 11.00 14.85 9.12
CA ASP A 70 11.77 15.93 8.51
C ASP A 70 10.85 16.95 7.84
N ALA A 71 11.36 18.12 7.45
CA ALA A 71 10.55 19.16 6.82
C ALA A 71 9.83 18.69 5.54
N ILE A 72 10.35 17.66 4.85
CA ILE A 72 9.85 17.16 3.56
C ILE A 72 9.34 15.72 3.67
N THR A 73 9.91 14.91 4.57
CA THR A 73 9.62 13.48 4.68
C THR A 73 9.11 13.14 6.07
N GLU A 74 7.99 12.46 6.12
CA GLU A 74 7.44 11.87 7.31
C GLU A 74 7.53 10.36 7.19
N THR A 75 8.25 9.70 8.11
CA THR A 75 8.50 8.26 8.08
C THR A 75 7.70 7.56 9.16
N PHE A 76 6.92 6.56 8.77
CA PHE A 76 6.20 5.66 9.65
C PHE A 76 6.96 4.36 9.79
N PHE A 77 7.49 4.08 10.97
CA PHE A 77 8.09 2.81 11.32
C PHE A 77 6.99 1.84 11.76
N LEU A 78 6.97 0.69 11.15
CA LEU A 78 5.92 -0.30 11.37
C LEU A 78 6.31 -1.27 12.48
N THR A 79 5.48 -1.41 13.48
CA THR A 79 5.64 -2.44 14.51
C THR A 79 5.12 -3.79 14.03
N ASP A 80 5.62 -4.88 14.57
CA ASP A 80 5.13 -6.23 14.24
C ASP A 80 3.64 -6.40 14.60
N SER A 81 3.18 -5.76 15.67
CA SER A 81 1.77 -5.73 16.03
C SER A 81 0.91 -5.11 14.92
N LEU A 82 1.37 -4.00 14.33
CA LEU A 82 0.67 -3.33 13.26
C LEU A 82 0.66 -4.17 11.98
N ARG A 83 1.80 -4.80 11.63
CA ARG A 83 1.88 -5.71 10.49
C ARG A 83 0.97 -6.92 10.66
N ASN A 84 1.04 -7.60 11.83
CA ASN A 84 0.26 -8.80 12.13
C ASN A 84 -1.24 -8.53 12.20
N SER A 85 -1.65 -7.33 12.62
CA SER A 85 -3.05 -6.95 12.69
C SER A 85 -3.64 -6.47 11.36
N SER A 86 -2.84 -6.36 10.30
CA SER A 86 -3.25 -5.88 8.99
C SER A 86 -3.20 -7.00 7.96
N LYS A 87 -4.31 -7.20 7.22
CA LYS A 87 -4.42 -8.26 6.21
C LYS A 87 -3.71 -7.90 4.91
N ASN A 88 -3.66 -6.61 4.60
CA ASN A 88 -3.03 -6.05 3.40
C ASN A 88 -2.46 -4.66 3.69
N SER A 89 -1.75 -4.10 2.73
CA SER A 89 -1.08 -2.82 2.89
C SER A 89 -2.04 -1.62 3.00
N LEU A 90 -3.23 -1.66 2.39
CA LEU A 90 -4.22 -0.60 2.55
C LEU A 90 -4.78 -0.58 3.97
N GLN A 91 -5.08 -1.74 4.54
CA GLN A 91 -5.53 -1.83 5.93
C GLN A 91 -4.44 -1.35 6.91
N LEU A 92 -3.19 -1.57 6.55
CA LEU A 92 -2.06 -1.05 7.32
C LEU A 92 -2.00 0.48 7.24
N LEU A 93 -2.20 1.08 6.04
CA LEU A 93 -2.27 2.53 5.88
C LEU A 93 -3.39 3.18 6.71
N ASP A 94 -4.56 2.59 6.69
CA ASP A 94 -5.75 3.11 7.40
C ASP A 94 -5.55 3.17 8.93
N LYS A 95 -4.56 2.44 9.45
CA LYS A 95 -4.17 2.48 10.86
C LYS A 95 -3.11 3.52 11.18
N LEU A 96 -2.54 4.18 10.16
CA LEU A 96 -1.51 5.19 10.37
C LEU A 96 -2.14 6.57 10.64
N PRO A 97 -1.58 7.35 11.58
CA PRO A 97 -2.13 8.66 11.91
C PRO A 97 -2.07 9.63 10.71
N GLY A 98 -3.20 10.29 10.44
CA GLY A 98 -3.31 11.27 9.36
C GLY A 98 -3.51 10.69 7.97
N ILE A 99 -3.62 9.38 7.83
CA ILE A 99 -3.96 8.68 6.60
C ILE A 99 -5.33 8.02 6.76
N SER A 100 -6.14 8.02 5.73
CA SER A 100 -7.41 7.29 5.69
C SER A 100 -7.62 6.66 4.32
N VAL A 101 -8.33 5.55 4.27
CA VAL A 101 -8.64 4.81 3.05
C VAL A 101 -10.14 4.87 2.78
N ASP A 102 -10.51 5.31 1.60
CA ASP A 102 -11.88 5.20 1.12
C ASP A 102 -12.09 3.80 0.54
N TRP A 103 -12.68 2.92 1.33
CA TRP A 103 -12.90 1.51 0.97
C TRP A 103 -13.85 1.30 -0.21
N ALA A 104 -14.61 2.31 -0.62
CA ALA A 104 -15.47 2.23 -1.80
C ALA A 104 -14.67 2.38 -3.10
N SER A 105 -13.69 3.28 -3.10
CA SER A 105 -12.86 3.60 -4.27
C SER A 105 -11.41 3.12 -4.13
N ASP A 106 -11.01 2.58 -2.98
CA ASP A 106 -9.64 2.25 -2.59
C ASP A 106 -8.68 3.46 -2.70
N ALA A 107 -9.25 4.67 -2.60
CA ALA A 107 -8.47 5.89 -2.66
C ALA A 107 -7.84 6.20 -1.30
N VAL A 108 -6.55 6.49 -1.32
CA VAL A 108 -5.82 6.93 -0.13
C VAL A 108 -5.96 8.43 0.02
N LYS A 109 -6.37 8.88 1.20
CA LYS A 109 -6.57 10.29 1.55
C LYS A 109 -5.59 10.72 2.63
N ILE A 110 -4.98 11.87 2.44
CA ILE A 110 -4.05 12.49 3.41
C ILE A 110 -4.39 13.97 3.54
N GLY A 111 -5.04 14.34 4.65
CA GLY A 111 -5.61 15.68 4.80
C GLY A 111 -6.66 15.96 3.72
N GLU A 112 -6.46 17.02 2.95
CA GLU A 112 -7.36 17.39 1.84
C GLU A 112 -7.06 16.66 0.52
N TYR A 113 -5.90 16.00 0.43
CA TYR A 113 -5.49 15.31 -0.78
C TYR A 113 -6.16 13.94 -0.90
N ARG A 114 -6.74 13.69 -2.07
CA ARG A 114 -7.40 12.44 -2.41
C ARG A 114 -6.63 11.74 -3.51
N ASP A 115 -6.66 10.40 -3.47
CA ASP A 115 -6.03 9.58 -4.47
C ASP A 115 -4.52 9.83 -4.59
N VAL A 116 -3.86 9.80 -3.43
CA VAL A 116 -2.43 10.05 -3.30
C VAL A 116 -1.65 8.97 -4.06
N PRO A 117 -0.69 9.35 -4.94
CA PRO A 117 0.15 8.41 -5.65
C PRO A 117 0.96 7.52 -4.72
N ILE A 118 1.09 6.25 -5.10
CA ILE A 118 1.78 5.26 -4.31
C ILE A 118 3.02 4.77 -5.06
N MET A 119 4.11 4.65 -4.33
CA MET A 119 5.38 4.11 -4.82
C MET A 119 5.81 2.90 -4.02
N LEU A 120 6.53 2.03 -4.66
CA LEU A 120 7.21 0.89 -4.05
C LEU A 120 8.72 1.03 -4.28
N ASN A 121 9.49 1.18 -3.21
CA ASN A 121 10.94 1.39 -3.25
C ASN A 121 11.36 2.54 -4.18
N GLY A 122 10.59 3.65 -4.14
CA GLY A 122 10.85 4.84 -4.94
C GLY A 122 10.46 4.74 -6.42
N ARG A 123 9.66 3.77 -6.80
CA ARG A 123 9.11 3.59 -8.14
C ARG A 123 7.59 3.64 -8.07
N GLU A 124 6.98 4.37 -8.99
CA GLU A 124 5.54 4.37 -9.16
C GLU A 124 5.06 2.99 -9.59
N VAL A 125 4.00 2.51 -8.96
CA VAL A 125 3.41 1.20 -9.22
C VAL A 125 1.89 1.33 -9.25
N GLY A 126 1.23 0.39 -9.91
CA GLY A 126 -0.23 0.29 -9.87
C GLY A 126 -0.73 0.12 -8.44
N LYS A 127 -1.86 0.72 -8.12
CA LYS A 127 -2.49 0.61 -6.79
C LYS A 127 -2.72 -0.85 -6.40
N GLU A 128 -3.15 -1.64 -7.35
CA GLU A 128 -3.52 -3.05 -7.18
C GLU A 128 -2.33 -3.87 -6.67
N LEU A 129 -1.12 -3.60 -7.17
CA LEU A 129 0.10 -4.26 -6.69
C LEU A 129 0.33 -3.98 -5.20
N VAL A 130 0.18 -2.71 -4.80
CA VAL A 130 0.44 -2.30 -3.43
C VAL A 130 -0.71 -2.68 -2.50
N GLN A 131 -1.96 -2.61 -2.96
CA GLN A 131 -3.13 -3.00 -2.17
C GLN A 131 -2.98 -4.38 -1.55
N ASN A 132 -2.45 -5.31 -2.33
CA ASN A 132 -2.31 -6.71 -1.95
C ASN A 132 -0.91 -7.07 -1.44
N LEU A 133 -0.03 -6.09 -1.29
CA LEU A 133 1.29 -6.33 -0.74
C LEU A 133 1.18 -6.84 0.71
N ASN A 134 1.88 -7.94 0.99
CA ASN A 134 1.93 -8.49 2.33
C ASN A 134 2.57 -7.48 3.29
N PRO A 135 1.90 -7.08 4.39
CA PRO A 135 2.44 -6.16 5.37
C PRO A 135 3.81 -6.57 5.92
N GLN A 136 4.12 -7.87 5.99
CA GLN A 136 5.40 -8.38 6.46
C GLN A 136 6.58 -8.02 5.56
N ARG A 137 6.33 -7.71 4.28
CA ARG A 137 7.37 -7.20 3.37
C ARG A 137 7.74 -5.75 3.64
N ILE A 138 6.85 -4.98 4.28
CA ILE A 138 7.00 -3.55 4.41
C ILE A 138 7.86 -3.22 5.61
N LYS A 139 9.02 -2.62 5.39
CA LYS A 139 9.93 -2.14 6.43
C LYS A 139 9.42 -0.84 7.05
N LYS A 140 9.07 0.13 6.21
CA LYS A 140 8.57 1.47 6.60
C LYS A 140 7.74 2.08 5.48
N ILE A 141 6.98 3.11 5.81
CA ILE A 141 6.23 3.92 4.84
C ILE A 141 6.70 5.36 4.99
N GLU A 142 7.02 5.99 3.87
CA GLU A 142 7.45 7.37 3.79
C GLU A 142 6.36 8.21 3.13
N LEU A 143 5.98 9.30 3.77
CA LEU A 143 5.14 10.33 3.21
C LEU A 143 6.02 11.48 2.75
N LEU A 144 6.15 11.64 1.45
CA LEU A 144 6.93 12.69 0.82
C LEU A 144 6.03 13.88 0.50
N ARG A 145 6.35 15.05 1.07
CA ARG A 145 5.63 16.30 0.79
C ARG A 145 6.45 17.14 -0.18
N PHE A 146 5.79 17.60 -1.25
CA PHE A 146 6.43 18.40 -2.30
C PHE A 146 7.75 17.76 -2.79
N PRO A 147 7.70 16.48 -3.22
CA PRO A 147 8.88 15.80 -3.69
C PRO A 147 9.44 16.54 -4.91
N LYS A 148 10.78 16.56 -5.03
CA LYS A 148 11.47 17.21 -6.15
C LYS A 148 11.90 16.17 -7.18
N GLY A 149 12.25 16.63 -8.37
CA GLY A 149 12.82 15.81 -9.43
C GLY A 149 11.79 14.95 -10.15
N LYS A 150 12.02 13.64 -10.22
CA LYS A 150 11.18 12.69 -10.98
C LYS A 150 9.70 12.59 -10.54
N TYR A 151 9.37 13.13 -9.38
CA TYR A 151 8.01 13.11 -8.84
C TYR A 151 7.19 14.35 -9.23
N GLY A 152 7.81 15.27 -9.94
CA GLY A 152 7.18 16.40 -10.58
C GLY A 152 6.34 17.25 -9.64
N ASP A 153 5.16 17.61 -10.11
CA ASP A 153 4.25 18.53 -9.43
C ASP A 153 3.30 17.83 -8.42
N MET A 154 3.57 16.58 -8.04
CA MET A 154 2.75 15.86 -7.06
C MET A 154 2.95 16.45 -5.66
N PRO A 155 1.88 16.95 -5.00
CA PRO A 155 2.03 17.61 -3.70
C PRO A 155 2.40 16.63 -2.58
N ILE A 156 1.93 15.38 -2.69
CA ILE A 156 2.18 14.32 -1.72
C ILE A 156 2.34 12.99 -2.45
N VAL A 157 3.27 12.16 -1.98
CA VAL A 157 3.49 10.80 -2.47
C VAL A 157 3.71 9.87 -1.28
N LEU A 158 3.11 8.70 -1.31
CA LEU A 158 3.40 7.61 -0.38
C LEU A 158 4.41 6.65 -1.00
N ASN A 159 5.47 6.33 -0.26
CA ASN A 159 6.51 5.41 -0.71
C ASN A 159 6.63 4.24 0.29
N TYR A 160 6.30 3.06 -0.15
CA TYR A 160 6.50 1.83 0.62
C TYR A 160 7.93 1.36 0.44
N ILE A 161 8.65 1.20 1.53
CA ILE A 161 9.99 0.62 1.56
C ILE A 161 9.89 -0.81 2.08
N THR A 162 10.33 -1.75 1.28
CA THR A 162 10.35 -3.17 1.64
C THR A 162 11.68 -3.58 2.27
N TYR A 163 11.70 -4.72 2.96
CA TYR A 163 12.95 -5.33 3.40
C TYR A 163 13.74 -5.84 2.20
N ASP A 164 15.05 -5.61 2.20
CA ASP A 164 15.95 -6.02 1.11
C ASP A 164 16.18 -7.53 1.04
N ASN A 165 16.02 -8.22 2.15
CA ASN A 165 16.30 -9.66 2.34
C ASN A 165 15.04 -10.52 2.46
N TYR A 166 13.88 -9.99 2.11
CA TYR A 166 12.66 -10.80 2.09
C TYR A 166 12.70 -11.72 0.88
N LEU A 167 12.95 -13.00 1.09
CA LEU A 167 12.95 -14.03 0.05
C LEU A 167 11.63 -14.79 0.03
N GLY A 168 11.22 -15.23 -1.15
CA GLY A 168 10.00 -16.01 -1.32
C GLY A 168 8.99 -15.37 -2.25
N TYR A 169 7.75 -15.85 -2.19
CA TYR A 169 6.67 -15.36 -3.04
C TYR A 169 5.48 -14.89 -2.21
N ASP A 170 4.73 -13.94 -2.78
CA ASP A 170 3.39 -13.56 -2.34
C ASP A 170 2.44 -13.69 -3.51
N LEU A 171 1.29 -14.27 -3.27
CA LEU A 171 0.17 -14.33 -4.19
C LEU A 171 -1.03 -13.70 -3.50
N GLY A 172 -1.56 -12.64 -4.08
CA GLY A 172 -2.80 -11.99 -3.65
C GLY A 172 -3.90 -12.22 -4.68
N VAL A 173 -5.11 -12.51 -4.22
CA VAL A 173 -6.31 -12.52 -5.06
C VAL A 173 -7.36 -11.70 -4.33
N GLN A 174 -8.00 -10.79 -5.05
CA GLN A 174 -9.08 -9.97 -4.51
C GLN A 174 -10.30 -10.02 -5.42
N SER A 175 -11.46 -9.95 -4.79
CA SER A 175 -12.73 -9.74 -5.47
C SER A 175 -13.53 -8.71 -4.69
N LYS A 176 -14.04 -7.71 -5.39
CA LYS A 176 -14.83 -6.64 -4.82
C LYS A 176 -16.09 -6.45 -5.64
N GLY A 177 -17.24 -6.54 -4.98
CA GLY A 177 -18.54 -6.27 -5.57
C GLY A 177 -19.21 -5.10 -4.84
N LEU A 178 -19.77 -4.17 -5.58
CA LEU A 178 -20.60 -3.08 -5.06
C LEU A 178 -21.93 -3.11 -5.81
N VAL A 179 -23.02 -3.06 -5.06
CA VAL A 179 -24.39 -3.02 -5.59
C VAL A 179 -25.09 -1.82 -5.00
N SER A 180 -25.76 -1.04 -5.83
CA SER A 180 -26.60 0.06 -5.36
C SER A 180 -28.00 -0.45 -5.09
N PHE A 181 -28.47 -0.28 -3.86
CA PHE A 181 -29.87 -0.54 -3.49
C PHE A 181 -30.81 0.60 -3.88
N ARG A 182 -30.25 1.78 -4.14
CA ARG A 182 -31.00 2.98 -4.46
C ARG A 182 -31.27 3.13 -5.96
N THR A 183 -30.32 2.64 -6.78
CA THR A 183 -30.38 2.71 -8.24
C THR A 183 -30.39 1.28 -8.80
N PRO A 184 -31.54 0.81 -9.29
CA PRO A 184 -31.66 -0.55 -9.84
C PRO A 184 -30.61 -0.81 -10.92
N ASN A 185 -30.05 -2.02 -10.94
CA ASN A 185 -29.04 -2.48 -11.90
C ASN A 185 -27.70 -1.72 -11.90
N SER A 186 -27.46 -0.84 -10.93
CA SER A 186 -26.12 -0.25 -10.76
C SER A 186 -25.27 -1.17 -9.92
N HIS A 187 -24.15 -1.60 -10.49
CA HIS A 187 -23.19 -2.49 -9.81
C HIS A 187 -21.77 -2.22 -10.30
N SER A 188 -20.83 -2.61 -9.51
CA SER A 188 -19.41 -2.62 -9.87
C SER A 188 -18.79 -3.92 -9.38
N GLU A 189 -18.09 -4.59 -10.25
CA GLU A 189 -17.37 -5.82 -10.00
C GLU A 189 -15.92 -5.62 -10.35
N ASN A 190 -15.03 -6.04 -9.47
CA ASN A 190 -13.59 -5.98 -9.69
C ASN A 190 -12.97 -7.29 -9.21
N ILE A 191 -12.14 -7.88 -10.05
CA ILE A 191 -11.36 -9.08 -9.74
C ILE A 191 -9.92 -8.76 -10.06
N GLY A 192 -9.05 -8.98 -9.10
CA GLY A 192 -7.62 -8.74 -9.24
C GLY A 192 -6.79 -9.89 -8.69
N ALA A 193 -5.61 -10.05 -9.23
CA ALA A 193 -4.58 -10.95 -8.73
C ALA A 193 -3.22 -10.29 -8.86
N ASN A 194 -2.38 -10.47 -7.86
CA ASN A 194 -1.00 -10.01 -7.89
C ASN A 194 -0.06 -11.12 -7.45
N PHE A 195 1.13 -11.11 -8.02
CA PHE A 195 2.19 -12.04 -7.70
C PHE A 195 3.49 -11.28 -7.55
N ILE A 196 4.23 -11.55 -6.48
CA ILE A 196 5.57 -11.04 -6.23
C ILE A 196 6.46 -12.22 -5.86
N TYR A 197 7.59 -12.35 -6.55
CA TYR A 197 8.59 -13.36 -6.26
C TYR A 197 9.95 -12.69 -6.10
N THR A 198 10.56 -12.86 -4.94
CA THR A 198 11.89 -12.32 -4.64
C THR A 198 12.87 -13.45 -4.40
N LEU A 199 13.93 -13.48 -5.19
CA LEU A 199 15.00 -14.45 -5.14
C LEU A 199 16.35 -13.74 -5.27
N ASP A 200 17.16 -13.76 -4.21
CA ASP A 200 18.48 -13.15 -4.15
C ASP A 200 18.50 -11.73 -4.76
N LYS A 201 19.01 -11.61 -5.98
CA LYS A 201 19.13 -10.33 -6.69
C LYS A 201 17.91 -9.95 -7.53
N TRP A 202 16.95 -10.86 -7.68
CA TRP A 202 15.78 -10.69 -8.52
C TRP A 202 14.52 -10.43 -7.70
N ASN A 203 13.72 -9.48 -8.16
CA ASN A 203 12.35 -9.28 -7.70
C ASN A 203 11.44 -9.22 -8.93
N ILE A 204 10.61 -10.24 -9.11
CA ILE A 204 9.67 -10.36 -10.23
C ILE A 204 8.28 -10.10 -9.67
N TYR A 205 7.50 -9.30 -10.38
CA TYR A 205 6.14 -8.96 -9.94
C TYR A 205 5.21 -8.87 -11.14
N SER A 206 3.98 -9.23 -10.89
CA SER A 206 2.88 -9.08 -11.84
C SER A 206 1.61 -8.66 -11.12
N ASP A 207 0.77 -7.98 -11.85
CA ASP A 207 -0.54 -7.56 -11.42
C ASP A 207 -1.53 -7.72 -12.56
N PHE A 208 -2.72 -8.19 -12.25
CA PHE A 208 -3.82 -8.37 -13.17
C PHE A 208 -5.10 -7.86 -12.51
N ASN A 209 -5.85 -7.07 -13.24
CA ASN A 209 -7.12 -6.54 -12.76
C ASN A 209 -8.16 -6.49 -13.89
N VAL A 210 -9.39 -6.89 -13.58
CA VAL A 210 -10.55 -6.76 -14.46
C VAL A 210 -11.67 -6.08 -13.69
N SER A 211 -12.26 -5.07 -14.30
CA SER A 211 -13.39 -4.32 -13.75
C SER A 211 -14.55 -4.29 -14.72
N ASN A 212 -15.74 -4.49 -14.19
CA ASN A 212 -17.00 -4.28 -14.88
C ASN A 212 -17.88 -3.37 -14.01
N LYS A 213 -18.15 -2.18 -14.50
CA LYS A 213 -18.92 -1.17 -13.78
C LYS A 213 -20.11 -0.73 -14.63
N LYS A 214 -21.29 -0.85 -14.08
CA LYS A 214 -22.52 -0.36 -14.63
C LYS A 214 -23.14 0.65 -13.68
N MET A 215 -23.35 1.85 -14.13
CA MET A 215 -23.86 2.94 -13.29
C MET A 215 -24.99 3.66 -13.97
N TYR A 216 -25.94 4.06 -13.15
CA TYR A 216 -26.98 5.01 -13.49
C TYR A 216 -26.74 6.28 -12.69
N SER A 217 -26.82 7.42 -13.34
CA SER A 217 -26.79 8.73 -12.70
C SER A 217 -27.90 9.62 -13.25
N ALA A 218 -28.45 10.46 -12.40
CA ALA A 218 -29.37 11.50 -12.80
C ALA A 218 -28.84 12.83 -12.25
N THR A 219 -28.76 13.83 -13.11
CA THR A 219 -28.35 15.18 -12.71
C THR A 219 -29.41 16.17 -13.18
N SER A 220 -29.90 16.97 -12.27
CA SER A 220 -30.89 18.01 -12.53
C SER A 220 -30.18 19.36 -12.53
N TYR A 221 -30.40 20.16 -13.57
CA TYR A 221 -29.89 21.54 -13.69
C TYR A 221 -31.06 22.50 -13.71
N SER A 222 -31.04 23.51 -12.83
CA SER A 222 -31.99 24.62 -12.82
C SER A 222 -31.28 25.91 -13.21
N TYR A 223 -31.75 26.58 -14.25
CA TYR A 223 -31.23 27.88 -14.67
C TYR A 223 -32.25 28.97 -14.30
N LEU A 224 -31.82 29.95 -13.51
CA LEU A 224 -32.64 31.12 -13.16
C LEU A 224 -32.26 32.28 -14.08
N TYR A 225 -33.17 32.66 -14.99
CA TYR A 225 -33.06 33.89 -15.76
C TYR A 225 -33.78 35.01 -15.04
N LYS A 226 -33.43 36.27 -15.37
CA LYS A 226 -33.88 37.46 -14.64
C LYS A 226 -35.41 37.58 -14.46
N ASN A 227 -36.20 36.90 -15.27
CA ASN A 227 -37.66 36.89 -15.20
C ASN A 227 -38.32 35.52 -15.42
N GLU A 228 -37.56 34.46 -15.64
CA GLU A 228 -38.09 33.11 -15.90
C GLU A 228 -37.15 32.03 -15.35
N VAL A 229 -37.75 30.96 -14.86
CA VAL A 229 -37.00 29.74 -14.43
C VAL A 229 -37.13 28.72 -15.54
N ALA A 230 -36.00 28.32 -16.12
CA ALA A 230 -35.96 27.20 -17.02
C ALA A 230 -35.21 26.02 -16.30
N GLU A 231 -35.87 24.91 -16.14
CA GLU A 231 -35.26 23.69 -15.66
C GLU A 231 -34.96 22.77 -16.84
N ALA A 232 -33.70 22.38 -16.97
CA ALA A 232 -33.32 21.28 -17.83
C ALA A 232 -32.78 20.15 -16.94
N THR A 233 -33.35 18.97 -17.05
CA THR A 233 -32.92 17.79 -16.28
C THR A 233 -32.20 16.84 -17.21
N ALA A 234 -30.91 16.59 -16.93
CA ALA A 234 -30.24 15.44 -17.51
C ALA A 234 -30.63 14.23 -16.67
N MET A 235 -31.46 13.35 -17.21
CA MET A 235 -31.85 12.10 -16.54
C MET A 235 -31.26 10.93 -17.29
N GLU A 236 -30.42 10.16 -16.56
CA GLU A 236 -30.34 8.74 -16.88
C GLU A 236 -31.62 8.12 -16.32
N ASP A 237 -32.49 7.64 -17.18
CA ASP A 237 -33.79 7.15 -16.76
C ASP A 237 -33.61 5.82 -15.99
N PHE A 238 -33.84 5.86 -14.69
CA PHE A 238 -33.86 4.68 -13.82
C PHE A 238 -34.91 3.63 -14.20
N ARG A 239 -35.86 3.98 -15.03
CA ARG A 239 -36.97 3.12 -15.45
C ARG A 239 -36.65 2.31 -16.71
N HIS A 240 -35.65 2.71 -17.48
CA HIS A 240 -35.28 2.04 -18.73
C HIS A 240 -33.92 1.38 -18.62
N PRO A 241 -33.86 0.04 -18.55
CA PRO A 241 -32.60 -0.71 -18.36
C PRO A 241 -31.60 -0.56 -19.52
N ASN A 242 -32.00 0.07 -20.62
CA ASN A 242 -31.13 0.33 -21.78
C ASN A 242 -30.32 1.62 -21.65
N ASN A 243 -30.68 2.51 -20.71
CA ASN A 243 -29.96 3.75 -20.45
C ASN A 243 -28.91 3.49 -19.37
N ASN A 244 -27.74 3.06 -19.74
CA ASN A 244 -26.73 2.75 -18.77
C ASN A 244 -25.34 3.12 -19.25
N ASN A 245 -24.53 3.61 -18.31
CA ASN A 245 -23.10 3.76 -18.49
C ASN A 245 -22.42 2.46 -18.09
N THR A 246 -21.80 1.80 -19.03
CA THR A 246 -21.05 0.58 -18.79
C THR A 246 -19.59 0.83 -19.06
N ASN A 247 -18.75 0.56 -18.09
CA ASN A 247 -17.29 0.59 -18.22
C ASN A 247 -16.73 -0.80 -17.90
N LYS A 248 -16.13 -1.42 -18.90
CA LYS A 248 -15.37 -2.67 -18.75
C LYS A 248 -13.92 -2.37 -19.02
N SER A 249 -13.06 -2.68 -18.07
CA SER A 249 -11.64 -2.42 -18.22
C SER A 249 -10.81 -3.60 -17.69
N PHE A 250 -9.63 -3.72 -18.22
CA PHE A 250 -8.60 -4.60 -17.71
C PHE A 250 -7.28 -3.86 -17.62
N ASN A 251 -6.45 -4.28 -16.70
CA ASN A 251 -5.07 -3.87 -16.63
C ASN A 251 -4.17 -5.06 -16.27
N VAL A 252 -2.99 -5.08 -16.85
CA VAL A 252 -1.95 -6.07 -16.59
C VAL A 252 -0.63 -5.35 -16.45
N SER A 253 0.10 -5.58 -15.38
CA SER A 253 1.47 -5.13 -15.25
C SER A 253 2.41 -6.30 -15.01
N LEU A 254 3.58 -6.22 -15.61
CA LEU A 254 4.66 -7.19 -15.46
C LEU A 254 5.95 -6.43 -15.22
N GLY A 255 6.76 -6.86 -14.28
CA GLY A 255 8.04 -6.22 -14.05
C GLY A 255 9.05 -7.13 -13.37
N ALA A 256 10.31 -6.74 -13.53
CA ALA A 256 11.43 -7.39 -12.87
C ALA A 256 12.46 -6.33 -12.46
N ASP A 257 12.98 -6.47 -11.25
CA ASP A 257 14.09 -5.71 -10.73
C ASP A 257 15.29 -6.63 -10.59
N TYR A 258 16.47 -6.15 -11.01
CA TYR A 258 17.73 -6.83 -10.79
C TYR A 258 18.68 -5.94 -9.99
N LYS A 259 19.07 -6.42 -8.82
CA LYS A 259 20.00 -5.75 -7.91
C LYS A 259 21.44 -6.05 -8.34
N ILE A 260 22.10 -5.09 -9.00
CA ILE A 260 23.50 -5.21 -9.44
C ILE A 260 24.42 -5.13 -8.22
N ALA A 261 24.15 -4.17 -7.32
CA ALA A 261 24.91 -3.93 -6.10
C ALA A 261 23.97 -3.37 -5.03
N THR A 262 24.46 -3.19 -3.81
CA THR A 262 23.67 -2.76 -2.65
C THR A 262 22.82 -1.50 -2.90
N LYS A 263 23.33 -0.57 -3.72
CA LYS A 263 22.62 0.68 -4.05
C LYS A 263 22.14 0.77 -5.51
N HIS A 264 22.47 -0.22 -6.35
CA HIS A 264 22.23 -0.16 -7.78
C HIS A 264 21.23 -1.22 -8.22
N THR A 265 20.14 -0.79 -8.82
CA THR A 265 19.08 -1.66 -9.33
C THR A 265 18.68 -1.25 -10.74
N ILE A 266 18.58 -2.21 -11.65
CA ILE A 266 17.94 -2.06 -12.94
C ILE A 266 16.54 -2.69 -12.86
N SER A 267 15.55 -1.98 -13.40
CA SER A 267 14.15 -2.42 -13.42
C SER A 267 13.60 -2.34 -14.82
N ILE A 268 12.89 -3.37 -15.26
CA ILE A 268 12.05 -3.35 -16.44
C ILE A 268 10.60 -3.51 -16.02
N GLN A 269 9.71 -2.75 -16.62
CA GLN A 269 8.28 -2.85 -16.34
C GLN A 269 7.47 -2.59 -17.61
N SER A 270 6.40 -3.35 -17.76
CA SER A 270 5.43 -3.21 -18.86
C SER A 270 4.02 -3.16 -18.31
N TRP A 271 3.22 -2.29 -18.86
CA TRP A 271 1.79 -2.13 -18.58
C TRP A 271 1.00 -2.35 -19.86
N LEU A 272 -0.08 -3.06 -19.74
CA LEU A 272 -1.09 -3.22 -20.77
C LEU A 272 -2.44 -2.92 -20.12
N ASP A 273 -3.11 -1.93 -20.60
CA ASP A 273 -4.45 -1.57 -20.16
C ASP A 273 -5.39 -1.40 -21.34
N GLY A 274 -6.65 -1.62 -21.10
CA GLY A 274 -7.66 -1.39 -22.10
C GLY A 274 -9.06 -1.49 -21.56
N GLY A 275 -10.00 -1.06 -22.39
CA GLY A 275 -11.37 -1.10 -21.97
C GLY A 275 -12.37 -0.75 -23.06
N LYS A 276 -13.63 -0.90 -22.67
CA LYS A 276 -14.79 -0.51 -23.42
C LYS A 276 -15.69 0.35 -22.52
N TYR A 277 -16.01 1.53 -23.00
CA TYR A 277 -16.94 2.43 -22.35
C TYR A 277 -18.13 2.67 -23.28
N ASP A 278 -19.32 2.37 -22.80
CA ASP A 278 -20.59 2.67 -23.47
C ASP A 278 -21.37 3.60 -22.56
N SER A 279 -21.75 4.78 -23.04
CA SER A 279 -22.62 5.72 -22.33
C SER A 279 -23.83 6.11 -23.15
N PHE A 280 -24.91 6.31 -22.46
CA PHE A 280 -26.13 6.88 -23.01
C PHE A 280 -26.61 7.96 -22.06
N GLU A 281 -26.90 9.13 -22.59
CA GLU A 281 -27.42 10.29 -21.87
C GLU A 281 -28.64 10.83 -22.61
N SER A 282 -29.73 11.06 -21.90
CA SER A 282 -30.90 11.73 -22.42
C SER A 282 -31.19 13.02 -21.66
N TYR A 283 -31.54 14.06 -22.37
CA TYR A 283 -31.91 15.36 -21.80
C TYR A 283 -33.39 15.57 -22.02
N GLN A 284 -34.11 15.83 -20.93
CA GLN A 284 -35.57 16.01 -20.99
C GLN A 284 -36.00 17.28 -20.27
N THR A 285 -37.12 17.86 -20.72
CA THR A 285 -37.80 18.92 -19.99
C THR A 285 -38.50 18.38 -18.73
N PRO A 286 -38.95 19.24 -17.79
CA PRO A 286 -39.77 18.83 -16.66
C PRO A 286 -41.04 18.07 -17.05
N GLU A 287 -41.59 18.34 -18.23
CA GLU A 287 -42.76 17.67 -18.79
C GLU A 287 -42.41 16.35 -19.50
N ASN A 288 -41.19 15.86 -19.36
CA ASN A 288 -40.65 14.62 -19.99
C ASN A 288 -40.56 14.69 -21.52
N MET A 289 -40.50 15.90 -22.09
CA MET A 289 -40.24 16.04 -23.50
C MET A 289 -38.76 15.88 -23.80
N LEU A 290 -38.43 14.95 -24.67
CA LEU A 290 -37.02 14.65 -25.04
C LEU A 290 -36.44 15.85 -25.80
N LEU A 291 -35.34 16.39 -25.30
CA LEU A 291 -34.57 17.47 -25.92
C LEU A 291 -33.43 16.92 -26.76
N SER A 292 -32.69 15.96 -26.25
CA SER A 292 -31.61 15.33 -26.98
C SER A 292 -31.26 13.97 -26.38
N GLU A 293 -30.68 13.12 -27.21
CA GLU A 293 -30.05 11.87 -26.81
C GLU A 293 -28.61 11.85 -27.31
N ASN A 294 -27.70 11.37 -26.46
CA ASN A 294 -26.30 11.25 -26.79
C ASN A 294 -25.82 9.85 -26.44
N SER A 295 -25.18 9.18 -27.39
CA SER A 295 -24.62 7.86 -27.20
C SER A 295 -23.15 7.87 -27.59
N ASN A 296 -22.28 7.46 -26.64
CA ASN A 296 -20.86 7.33 -26.87
C ASN A 296 -20.42 5.87 -26.70
N ASN A 297 -19.62 5.40 -27.63
CA ASN A 297 -18.96 4.11 -27.55
C ASN A 297 -17.47 4.31 -27.78
N TYR A 298 -16.68 3.97 -26.78
CA TYR A 298 -15.24 4.13 -26.84
C TYR A 298 -14.53 2.83 -26.46
N ARG A 299 -13.49 2.48 -27.22
CA ARG A 299 -12.60 1.36 -26.93
C ARG A 299 -11.17 1.82 -27.01
N ASN A 300 -10.36 1.36 -26.08
CA ASN A 300 -8.92 1.63 -26.07
C ASN A 300 -8.14 0.40 -25.66
N ILE A 301 -6.91 0.33 -26.15
CA ILE A 301 -5.85 -0.56 -25.64
C ILE A 301 -4.57 0.25 -25.67
N ASN A 302 -3.91 0.34 -24.54
CA ASN A 302 -2.65 1.05 -24.38
C ASN A 302 -1.59 0.07 -23.88
N SER A 303 -0.36 0.25 -24.34
CA SER A 303 0.79 -0.51 -23.87
C SER A 303 1.95 0.44 -23.65
N THR A 304 2.58 0.33 -22.49
CA THR A 304 3.74 1.12 -22.12
C THR A 304 4.79 0.21 -21.51
N SER A 305 6.06 0.42 -21.88
CA SER A 305 7.18 -0.28 -21.26
C SER A 305 8.27 0.69 -20.90
N GLY A 306 8.91 0.47 -19.77
CA GLY A 306 9.97 1.32 -19.26
C GLY A 306 11.15 0.52 -18.72
N LEU A 307 12.35 1.09 -18.90
CA LEU A 307 13.59 0.65 -18.27
C LEU A 307 14.04 1.73 -17.30
N PHE A 308 14.31 1.34 -16.08
CA PHE A 308 14.66 2.25 -14.99
C PHE A 308 15.97 1.82 -14.36
N TYR A 309 16.76 2.81 -13.95
CA TYR A 309 17.95 2.62 -13.15
C TYR A 309 17.84 3.44 -11.88
N ARG A 310 18.19 2.83 -10.76
CA ARG A 310 18.34 3.47 -9.46
C ARG A 310 19.74 3.19 -8.92
N GLY A 311 20.47 4.23 -8.57
CA GLY A 311 21.82 4.17 -8.01
C GLY A 311 22.03 5.19 -6.90
#